data_0fdbfe93e06ae4cc61f2537813ea93df
#
_entry.id   0fdbfe93e06ae4cc61f2537813ea93df
#
_cell.length_a   1.000
_cell.length_b   1.000
_cell.length_c   1.000
_cell.angle_alpha   90.00
_cell.angle_beta   90.00
_cell.angle_gamma   90.00
#
_symmetry.space_group_name_H-M   'P 1'
#
loop_
_entity.id
_entity.type
_entity.pdbx_description
1 polymer ?
#
loop_
_entity_poly.entity_id
_entity_poly.type
_entity_poly.pdbx_seq_one_letter_code
_entity_poly.pdbx_strand_id
1 'polypeptide(L)'
;KFSNKKIFLIVFALLSILSTSLLSIISQDSYVIASIFFSISLLGFMMSNVFYDSMLLNFNSQKYDSISSVGYAFGYLGGGLAFVISLLFLYFQSDSTLELIYSKKIVFLLAGFWWLLFMIPLLLFWKEDVRVPQSTTLLDTFKEIKLDKTIFYFLIAYWIYIDGVDTVIRMAINYGLTIGFDSTDLLIALLVTQFVAFPGTLLISWLSSIYSCERAIVGCLVTYLLISVLAYYLDTILEFYLIASLIGLVQGGIQALSRSYFARLIPNNKHSEYFGI
;
A
#
# COMPACT_ATOMS: atom_id res chain seq x y z
N LYS A 1 4.19 -21.63 -15.13
CA LYS A 1 4.35 -20.89 -16.42
C LYS A 1 4.84 -19.45 -16.25
N PHE A 2 4.96 -18.91 -15.05
CA PHE A 2 5.43 -17.54 -14.81
C PHE A 2 6.93 -17.56 -14.49
N SER A 3 7.79 -17.82 -15.50
CA SER A 3 9.23 -17.82 -15.30
C SER A 3 9.85 -16.41 -15.21
N ASN A 4 9.08 -15.35 -15.53
CA ASN A 4 9.54 -13.96 -15.55
C ASN A 4 8.62 -13.05 -14.73
N LYS A 5 8.71 -13.11 -13.40
CA LYS A 5 7.97 -12.24 -12.46
C LYS A 5 8.18 -10.75 -12.78
N LYS A 6 9.40 -10.39 -13.15
CA LYS A 6 9.78 -9.03 -13.52
C LYS A 6 8.96 -8.51 -14.71
N ILE A 7 8.74 -9.31 -15.75
CA ILE A 7 7.96 -8.91 -16.93
C ILE A 7 6.50 -8.63 -16.53
N PHE A 8 5.87 -9.52 -15.75
CA PHE A 8 4.50 -9.32 -15.29
C PHE A 8 4.36 -8.09 -14.39
N LEU A 9 5.31 -7.89 -13.47
CA LEU A 9 5.35 -6.67 -12.65
C LEU A 9 5.39 -5.43 -13.55
N ILE A 10 6.27 -5.40 -14.56
CA ILE A 10 6.41 -4.27 -15.49
C ILE A 10 5.12 -4.04 -16.27
N VAL A 11 4.52 -5.08 -16.81
CA VAL A 11 3.29 -4.97 -17.62
C VAL A 11 2.16 -4.39 -16.79
N PHE A 12 1.92 -4.90 -15.58
CA PHE A 12 0.86 -4.42 -14.71
C PHE A 12 1.15 -3.02 -14.14
N ALA A 13 2.41 -2.72 -13.81
CA ALA A 13 2.80 -1.38 -13.38
C ALA A 13 2.60 -0.36 -14.51
N LEU A 14 3.02 -0.67 -15.76
CA LEU A 14 2.79 0.20 -16.89
C LEU A 14 1.30 0.38 -17.20
N LEU A 15 0.50 -0.68 -17.10
CA LEU A 15 -0.96 -0.59 -17.24
C LEU A 15 -1.54 0.42 -16.24
N SER A 16 -1.13 0.35 -14.98
CA SER A 16 -1.57 1.27 -13.94
C SER A 16 -1.08 2.70 -14.18
N ILE A 17 0.21 2.88 -14.50
CA ILE A 17 0.81 4.19 -14.78
C ILE A 17 0.10 4.88 -15.96
N LEU A 18 -0.11 4.16 -17.04
CA LEU A 18 -0.79 4.69 -18.22
C LEU A 18 -2.25 5.05 -17.90
N SER A 19 -2.99 4.17 -17.22
CA SER A 19 -4.37 4.43 -16.83
C SER A 19 -4.50 5.63 -15.90
N THR A 20 -3.59 5.77 -14.90
CA THR A 20 -3.54 6.94 -14.02
C THR A 20 -3.23 8.21 -14.82
N SER A 21 -2.26 8.16 -15.73
CA SER A 21 -1.89 9.32 -16.56
C SER A 21 -3.02 9.73 -17.51
N LEU A 22 -3.79 8.79 -18.03
CA LEU A 22 -4.95 9.06 -18.90
C LEU A 22 -6.08 9.79 -18.15
N LEU A 23 -6.18 9.68 -16.83
CA LEU A 23 -7.12 10.48 -16.04
C LEU A 23 -6.90 11.99 -16.21
N SER A 24 -5.68 12.42 -16.57
CA SER A 24 -5.35 13.83 -16.81
C SER A 24 -6.07 14.44 -18.01
N ILE A 25 -6.45 13.65 -19.02
CA ILE A 25 -7.08 14.15 -20.25
C ILE A 25 -8.61 14.01 -20.23
N ILE A 26 -9.17 13.34 -19.24
CA ILE A 26 -10.63 13.10 -19.17
C ILE A 26 -11.34 14.40 -18.77
N SER A 27 -12.47 14.69 -19.45
CA SER A 27 -13.33 15.84 -19.13
C SER A 27 -14.07 15.61 -17.81
N GLN A 28 -14.42 16.71 -17.11
CA GLN A 28 -15.11 16.61 -15.80
C GLN A 28 -16.46 15.91 -15.86
N ASP A 29 -17.15 15.99 -17.00
CA ASP A 29 -18.49 15.37 -17.16
C ASP A 29 -18.42 13.88 -17.47
N SER A 30 -17.23 13.34 -17.74
CA SER A 30 -17.03 11.94 -18.15
C SER A 30 -16.69 11.03 -16.96
N TYR A 31 -17.47 11.11 -15.87
CA TYR A 31 -17.22 10.34 -14.62
C TYR A 31 -17.20 8.82 -14.83
N VAL A 32 -17.98 8.28 -15.78
CA VAL A 32 -17.99 6.84 -16.09
C VAL A 32 -16.63 6.42 -16.66
N ILE A 33 -16.10 7.19 -17.63
CA ILE A 33 -14.79 6.91 -18.24
C ILE A 33 -13.69 7.04 -17.19
N ALA A 34 -13.74 8.08 -16.35
CA ALA A 34 -12.81 8.26 -15.25
C ALA A 34 -12.84 7.06 -14.28
N SER A 35 -14.02 6.56 -13.91
CA SER A 35 -14.17 5.39 -13.04
C SER A 35 -13.60 4.12 -13.67
N ILE A 36 -13.75 3.92 -14.97
CA ILE A 36 -13.17 2.79 -15.70
C ILE A 36 -11.63 2.86 -15.65
N PHE A 37 -11.03 4.00 -16.01
CA PHE A 37 -9.57 4.14 -15.98
C PHE A 37 -9.01 4.03 -14.56
N PHE A 38 -9.70 4.59 -13.58
CA PHE A 38 -9.34 4.42 -12.17
C PHE A 38 -9.37 2.95 -11.74
N SER A 39 -10.41 2.20 -12.11
CA SER A 39 -10.52 0.77 -11.82
C SER A 39 -9.41 -0.05 -12.48
N ILE A 40 -9.10 0.24 -13.74
CA ILE A 40 -7.99 -0.42 -14.46
C ILE A 40 -6.65 -0.08 -13.79
N SER A 41 -6.44 1.18 -13.39
CA SER A 41 -5.24 1.59 -12.66
C SER A 41 -5.11 0.84 -11.33
N LEU A 42 -6.19 0.73 -10.57
CA LEU A 42 -6.20 0.02 -9.28
C LEU A 42 -5.90 -1.48 -9.46
N LEU A 43 -6.51 -2.12 -10.47
CA LEU A 43 -6.23 -3.53 -10.79
C LEU A 43 -4.76 -3.72 -11.20
N GLY A 44 -4.22 -2.85 -12.05
CA GLY A 44 -2.81 -2.89 -12.44
C GLY A 44 -1.88 -2.72 -11.23
N PHE A 45 -2.19 -1.80 -10.32
CA PHE A 45 -1.46 -1.60 -9.07
C PHE A 45 -1.47 -2.86 -8.20
N MET A 46 -2.65 -3.42 -7.93
CA MET A 46 -2.79 -4.62 -7.10
C MET A 46 -2.01 -5.80 -7.70
N MET A 47 -2.17 -6.04 -9.00
CA MET A 47 -1.46 -7.13 -9.69
C MET A 47 0.06 -6.92 -9.69
N SER A 48 0.57 -5.70 -9.88
CA SER A 48 2.00 -5.44 -9.80
C SER A 48 2.55 -5.71 -8.41
N ASN A 49 1.80 -5.37 -7.36
CA ASN A 49 2.19 -5.61 -5.97
C ASN A 49 2.30 -7.10 -5.64
N VAL A 50 1.44 -7.96 -6.18
CA VAL A 50 1.56 -9.42 -6.02
C VAL A 50 2.95 -9.92 -6.46
N PHE A 51 3.42 -9.47 -7.62
CA PHE A 51 4.75 -9.85 -8.11
C PHE A 51 5.86 -9.21 -7.30
N TYR A 52 5.71 -7.93 -6.92
CA TYR A 52 6.66 -7.24 -6.06
C TYR A 52 6.80 -7.93 -4.69
N ASP A 53 5.71 -8.27 -4.06
CA ASP A 53 5.70 -8.94 -2.75
C ASP A 53 6.34 -10.32 -2.82
N SER A 54 6.13 -11.05 -3.91
CA SER A 54 6.78 -12.35 -4.13
C SER A 54 8.30 -12.28 -4.29
N MET A 55 8.86 -11.09 -4.58
CA MET A 55 10.32 -10.89 -4.63
C MET A 55 10.98 -10.97 -3.25
N LEU A 56 10.25 -10.74 -2.17
CA LEU A 56 10.75 -10.90 -0.81
C LEU A 56 11.33 -12.30 -0.56
N LEU A 57 10.76 -13.31 -1.19
CA LEU A 57 11.18 -14.71 -1.06
C LEU A 57 12.57 -15.03 -1.66
N ASN A 58 13.17 -14.10 -2.40
CA ASN A 58 14.52 -14.26 -2.92
C ASN A 58 15.61 -13.89 -1.88
N PHE A 59 15.20 -13.36 -0.74
CA PHE A 59 16.09 -13.01 0.37
C PHE A 59 16.14 -14.11 1.43
N ASN A 60 17.02 -13.96 2.42
CA ASN A 60 17.07 -14.85 3.57
C ASN A 60 15.85 -14.60 4.47
N SER A 61 15.16 -15.66 4.87
CA SER A 61 13.95 -15.62 5.70
C SER A 61 14.13 -14.90 7.04
N GLN A 62 15.32 -14.93 7.62
CA GLN A 62 15.67 -14.20 8.85
C GLN A 62 15.62 -12.67 8.67
N LYS A 63 15.71 -12.17 7.43
CA LYS A 63 15.70 -10.74 7.10
C LYS A 63 14.37 -10.25 6.55
N TYR A 64 13.35 -11.10 6.43
CA TYR A 64 12.08 -10.72 5.81
C TYR A 64 11.42 -9.51 6.50
N ASP A 65 11.38 -9.47 7.84
CA ASP A 65 10.78 -8.35 8.58
C ASP A 65 11.51 -7.03 8.29
N SER A 66 12.83 -7.05 8.37
CA SER A 66 13.64 -5.86 8.13
C SER A 66 13.52 -5.37 6.67
N ILE A 67 13.65 -6.27 5.69
CA ILE A 67 13.57 -5.91 4.26
C ILE A 67 12.16 -5.41 3.92
N SER A 68 11.11 -6.09 4.40
CA SER A 68 9.74 -5.68 4.20
C SER A 68 9.46 -4.30 4.80
N SER A 69 9.88 -4.10 6.06
CA SER A 69 9.63 -2.85 6.78
C SER A 69 10.40 -1.67 6.20
N VAL A 70 11.66 -1.86 5.80
CA VAL A 70 12.44 -0.82 5.11
C VAL A 70 11.76 -0.43 3.79
N GLY A 71 11.28 -1.42 3.01
CA GLY A 71 10.56 -1.15 1.77
C GLY A 71 9.29 -0.32 1.99
N TYR A 72 8.47 -0.69 2.98
CA TYR A 72 7.26 0.08 3.34
C TYR A 72 7.59 1.46 3.90
N ALA A 73 8.60 1.59 4.78
CA ALA A 73 9.01 2.86 5.33
C ALA A 73 9.40 3.85 4.22
N PHE A 74 10.28 3.44 3.30
CA PHE A 74 10.63 4.30 2.16
C PHE A 74 9.46 4.54 1.20
N GLY A 75 8.52 3.61 1.08
CA GLY A 75 7.26 3.80 0.36
C GLY A 75 6.43 4.95 0.94
N TYR A 76 6.26 4.99 2.27
CA TYR A 76 5.56 6.07 2.95
C TYR A 76 6.29 7.41 2.83
N LEU A 77 7.61 7.43 2.99
CA LEU A 77 8.41 8.63 2.79
C LEU A 77 8.27 9.15 1.35
N GLY A 78 8.42 8.27 0.35
CA GLY A 78 8.28 8.61 -1.06
C GLY A 78 6.86 9.10 -1.41
N GLY A 79 5.83 8.44 -0.89
CA GLY A 79 4.44 8.85 -1.03
C GLY A 79 4.18 10.22 -0.39
N GLY A 80 4.71 10.45 0.81
CA GLY A 80 4.64 11.75 1.49
C GLY A 80 5.30 12.87 0.69
N LEU A 81 6.49 12.63 0.14
CA LEU A 81 7.19 13.62 -0.71
C LEU A 81 6.40 13.93 -1.99
N ALA A 82 5.91 12.91 -2.69
CA ALA A 82 5.06 13.10 -3.88
C ALA A 82 3.80 13.90 -3.54
N PHE A 83 3.21 13.64 -2.39
CA PHE A 83 2.02 14.35 -1.92
C PHE A 83 2.32 15.83 -1.60
N VAL A 84 3.44 16.13 -0.90
CA VAL A 84 3.89 17.51 -0.67
C VAL A 84 4.09 18.25 -1.99
N ILE A 85 4.80 17.65 -2.95
CA ILE A 85 5.04 18.25 -4.27
C ILE A 85 3.69 18.54 -4.97
N SER A 86 2.75 17.60 -4.91
CA SER A 86 1.41 17.78 -5.49
C SER A 86 0.63 18.93 -4.83
N LEU A 87 0.66 19.02 -3.49
CA LEU A 87 0.00 20.10 -2.76
C LEU A 87 0.62 21.47 -3.03
N LEU A 88 1.95 21.56 -3.03
CA LEU A 88 2.65 22.80 -3.39
C LEU A 88 2.30 23.24 -4.81
N PHE A 89 2.27 22.30 -5.76
CA PHE A 89 1.88 22.60 -7.13
C PHE A 89 0.43 23.15 -7.21
N LEU A 90 -0.51 22.54 -6.49
CA LEU A 90 -1.90 23.00 -6.42
C LEU A 90 -1.98 24.38 -5.76
N TYR A 91 -1.22 24.63 -4.69
CA TYR A 91 -1.23 25.89 -3.95
C TYR A 91 -0.72 27.07 -4.78
N PHE A 92 0.39 26.90 -5.50
CA PHE A 92 1.00 27.99 -6.28
C PHE A 92 0.26 28.32 -7.58
N GLN A 93 -0.70 27.49 -8.01
CA GLN A 93 -1.43 27.68 -9.28
C GLN A 93 -2.94 27.94 -9.08
N SER A 94 -3.41 28.26 -7.89
CA SER A 94 -4.85 28.31 -7.58
C SER A 94 -5.51 29.68 -7.77
N ASP A 95 -4.97 30.57 -8.65
CA ASP A 95 -5.51 31.90 -8.82
C ASP A 95 -6.84 31.95 -9.61
N SER A 96 -7.17 30.92 -10.37
CA SER A 96 -8.45 30.79 -11.08
C SER A 96 -9.01 29.38 -11.06
N THR A 97 -10.34 29.24 -11.22
CA THR A 97 -11.01 27.93 -11.28
C THR A 97 -10.50 27.05 -12.43
N LEU A 98 -10.15 27.66 -13.56
CA LEU A 98 -9.60 26.95 -14.72
C LEU A 98 -8.19 26.41 -14.41
N GLU A 99 -7.35 27.22 -13.79
CA GLU A 99 -5.99 26.81 -13.38
C GLU A 99 -6.03 25.66 -12.37
N LEU A 100 -6.95 25.71 -11.43
CA LEU A 100 -7.15 24.61 -10.48
C LEU A 100 -7.54 23.29 -11.16
N ILE A 101 -8.36 23.33 -12.21
CA ILE A 101 -8.72 22.13 -13.01
C ILE A 101 -7.49 21.58 -13.72
N TYR A 102 -6.69 22.43 -14.36
CA TYR A 102 -5.45 22.02 -15.03
C TYR A 102 -4.44 21.46 -14.03
N SER A 103 -4.31 22.09 -12.86
CA SER A 103 -3.40 21.63 -11.80
C SER A 103 -3.76 20.25 -11.29
N LYS A 104 -5.05 19.96 -11.06
CA LYS A 104 -5.51 18.61 -10.70
C LYS A 104 -5.15 17.56 -11.78
N LYS A 105 -5.26 17.91 -13.06
CA LYS A 105 -4.87 17.03 -14.16
C LYS A 105 -3.37 16.72 -14.17
N ILE A 106 -2.54 17.71 -13.87
CA ILE A 106 -1.08 17.54 -13.79
C ILE A 106 -0.69 16.63 -12.60
N VAL A 107 -1.42 16.68 -11.49
CA VAL A 107 -1.17 15.77 -10.35
C VAL A 107 -1.28 14.30 -10.74
N PHE A 108 -2.21 13.92 -11.63
CA PHE A 108 -2.28 12.55 -12.15
C PHE A 108 -1.04 12.17 -12.98
N LEU A 109 -0.53 13.11 -13.81
CA LEU A 109 0.71 12.89 -14.56
C LEU A 109 1.92 12.79 -13.63
N LEU A 110 1.97 13.63 -12.60
CA LEU A 110 3.02 13.59 -11.58
C LEU A 110 3.04 12.24 -10.85
N ALA A 111 1.89 11.71 -10.47
CA ALA A 111 1.78 10.40 -9.84
C ALA A 111 2.29 9.27 -10.75
N GLY A 112 1.90 9.27 -12.03
CA GLY A 112 2.38 8.32 -13.02
C GLY A 112 3.89 8.42 -13.25
N PHE A 113 4.41 9.65 -13.39
CA PHE A 113 5.84 9.90 -13.55
C PHE A 113 6.64 9.48 -12.32
N TRP A 114 6.15 9.79 -11.11
CA TRP A 114 6.77 9.40 -9.86
C TRP A 114 6.94 7.89 -9.76
N TRP A 115 5.88 7.15 -10.05
CA TRP A 115 5.96 5.69 -10.05
C TRP A 115 6.94 5.16 -11.10
N LEU A 116 6.89 5.68 -12.33
CA LEU A 116 7.83 5.28 -13.39
C LEU A 116 9.29 5.53 -12.99
N LEU A 117 9.59 6.70 -12.41
CA LEU A 117 10.92 7.08 -11.97
C LEU A 117 11.48 6.09 -10.93
N PHE A 118 10.69 5.78 -9.90
CA PHE A 118 11.12 4.86 -8.84
C PHE A 118 11.05 3.37 -9.21
N MET A 119 10.40 3.03 -10.34
CA MET A 119 10.48 1.69 -10.91
C MET A 119 11.82 1.44 -11.63
N ILE A 120 12.50 2.49 -12.13
CA ILE A 120 13.76 2.36 -12.89
C ILE A 120 14.84 1.57 -12.12
N PRO A 121 15.15 1.84 -10.85
CA PRO A 121 16.14 1.08 -10.11
C PRO A 121 15.84 -0.42 -10.06
N LEU A 122 14.57 -0.78 -9.87
CA LEU A 122 14.14 -2.18 -9.90
C LEU A 122 14.41 -2.81 -11.26
N LEU A 123 14.13 -2.09 -12.35
CA LEU A 123 14.37 -2.58 -13.72
C LEU A 123 15.84 -2.82 -14.01
N LEU A 124 16.71 -1.94 -13.52
CA LEU A 124 18.15 -1.98 -13.80
C LEU A 124 18.89 -2.99 -12.93
N PHE A 125 18.57 -3.05 -11.64
CA PHE A 125 19.37 -3.79 -10.66
C PHE A 125 18.80 -5.15 -10.29
N TRP A 126 17.49 -5.38 -10.48
CA TRP A 126 16.89 -6.67 -10.14
C TRP A 126 17.26 -7.74 -11.18
N LYS A 127 17.97 -8.77 -10.72
CA LYS A 127 18.24 -9.99 -11.51
C LYS A 127 17.31 -11.08 -11.01
N GLU A 128 16.60 -11.69 -11.94
CA GLU A 128 15.65 -12.77 -11.63
C GLU A 128 16.42 -14.09 -11.55
N ASP A 129 16.26 -14.82 -10.45
CA ASP A 129 16.73 -16.19 -10.36
C ASP A 129 15.83 -17.08 -11.21
N VAL A 130 16.39 -17.70 -12.23
CA VAL A 130 15.68 -18.64 -13.09
C VAL A 130 15.39 -19.92 -12.29
N ARG A 131 14.26 -19.92 -11.61
CA ARG A 131 13.76 -21.15 -10.95
C ARG A 131 12.81 -21.86 -11.90
N VAL A 132 12.99 -23.17 -12.02
CA VAL A 132 12.09 -24.01 -12.84
C VAL A 132 10.69 -23.97 -12.23
N PRO A 133 9.68 -23.49 -12.95
CA PRO A 133 8.31 -23.47 -12.42
C PRO A 133 7.80 -24.89 -12.22
N GLN A 134 7.35 -25.22 -11.02
CA GLN A 134 6.51 -26.40 -10.88
C GLN A 134 5.16 -26.10 -11.53
N SER A 135 4.70 -27.00 -12.38
CA SER A 135 3.41 -26.86 -13.09
C SER A 135 2.25 -27.25 -12.16
N THR A 136 1.97 -26.43 -11.15
CA THR A 136 0.75 -26.55 -10.35
C THR A 136 -0.33 -25.65 -10.93
N THR A 137 -1.59 -26.08 -10.85
CA THR A 137 -2.72 -25.24 -11.22
C THR A 137 -3.12 -24.38 -10.02
N LEU A 138 -3.76 -23.22 -10.26
CA LEU A 138 -4.29 -22.36 -9.16
C LEU A 138 -5.22 -23.17 -8.24
N LEU A 139 -5.98 -24.12 -8.80
CA LEU A 139 -6.86 -24.99 -8.01
C LEU A 139 -6.08 -25.94 -7.08
N ASP A 140 -4.93 -26.41 -7.51
CA ASP A 140 -4.08 -27.28 -6.68
C ASP A 140 -3.46 -26.47 -5.55
N THR A 141 -2.97 -25.28 -5.82
CA THR A 141 -2.46 -24.34 -4.80
C THR A 141 -3.54 -24.01 -3.77
N PHE A 142 -4.78 -23.77 -4.21
CA PHE A 142 -5.89 -23.51 -3.30
C PHE A 142 -6.23 -24.73 -2.41
N LYS A 143 -6.21 -25.93 -2.96
CA LYS A 143 -6.40 -27.17 -2.18
C LYS A 143 -5.30 -27.34 -1.13
N GLU A 144 -4.04 -27.09 -1.50
CA GLU A 144 -2.91 -27.19 -0.58
C GLU A 144 -3.00 -26.17 0.56
N ILE A 145 -3.33 -24.91 0.27
CA ILE A 145 -3.57 -23.88 1.28
C ILE A 145 -4.68 -24.35 2.25
N LYS A 146 -5.76 -24.91 1.74
CA LYS A 146 -6.86 -25.42 2.57
C LYS A 146 -6.44 -26.60 3.46
N LEU A 147 -5.46 -27.41 3.05
CA LEU A 147 -4.92 -28.52 3.84
C LEU A 147 -3.93 -28.04 4.92
N ASP A 148 -3.19 -26.95 4.66
CA ASP A 148 -2.31 -26.35 5.66
C ASP A 148 -3.12 -25.38 6.54
N LYS A 149 -3.49 -25.88 7.73
CA LYS A 149 -4.31 -25.11 8.68
C LYS A 149 -3.65 -23.79 9.10
N THR A 150 -2.33 -23.74 9.20
CA THR A 150 -1.61 -22.53 9.62
C THR A 150 -1.73 -21.42 8.58
N ILE A 151 -1.46 -21.76 7.32
CA ILE A 151 -1.59 -20.81 6.21
C ILE A 151 -3.06 -20.39 6.05
N PHE A 152 -3.99 -21.35 6.08
CA PHE A 152 -5.41 -21.11 5.91
C PHE A 152 -5.97 -20.15 6.97
N TYR A 153 -5.71 -20.40 8.26
CA TYR A 153 -6.18 -19.52 9.32
C TYR A 153 -5.51 -18.16 9.30
N PHE A 154 -4.23 -18.08 8.92
CA PHE A 154 -3.56 -16.81 8.75
C PHE A 154 -4.21 -15.99 7.64
N LEU A 155 -4.49 -16.58 6.48
CA LEU A 155 -5.11 -15.85 5.36
C LEU A 155 -6.51 -15.36 5.70
N ILE A 156 -7.32 -16.14 6.42
CA ILE A 156 -8.64 -15.68 6.89
C ILE A 156 -8.48 -14.54 7.88
N ALA A 157 -7.59 -14.66 8.86
CA ALA A 157 -7.33 -13.60 9.83
C ALA A 157 -6.83 -12.34 9.12
N TYR A 158 -5.86 -12.50 8.20
CA TYR A 158 -5.33 -11.41 7.38
C TYR A 158 -6.44 -10.70 6.62
N TRP A 159 -7.27 -11.43 5.90
CA TRP A 159 -8.37 -10.86 5.14
C TRP A 159 -9.31 -10.00 6.01
N ILE A 160 -9.71 -10.53 7.17
CA ILE A 160 -10.61 -9.81 8.08
C ILE A 160 -9.96 -8.53 8.62
N TYR A 161 -8.72 -8.60 9.11
CA TYR A 161 -8.14 -7.42 9.75
C TYR A 161 -7.62 -6.39 8.75
N ILE A 162 -7.12 -6.82 7.58
CA ILE A 162 -6.61 -5.85 6.59
C ILE A 162 -7.76 -5.03 5.97
N ASP A 163 -8.94 -5.64 5.81
CA ASP A 163 -10.14 -4.93 5.38
C ASP A 163 -10.52 -3.83 6.38
N GLY A 164 -10.46 -4.12 7.68
CA GLY A 164 -10.65 -3.11 8.73
C GLY A 164 -9.59 -2.00 8.70
N VAL A 165 -8.32 -2.34 8.54
CA VAL A 165 -7.21 -1.38 8.40
C VAL A 165 -7.42 -0.47 7.18
N ASP A 166 -7.68 -1.06 6.02
CA ASP A 166 -7.93 -0.33 4.78
C ASP A 166 -9.16 0.57 4.87
N THR A 167 -10.22 0.13 5.55
CA THR A 167 -11.43 0.93 5.78
C THR A 167 -11.09 2.20 6.58
N VAL A 168 -10.36 2.08 7.69
CA VAL A 168 -9.94 3.24 8.50
C VAL A 168 -9.16 4.24 7.63
N ILE A 169 -8.22 3.76 6.82
CA ILE A 169 -7.37 4.61 5.97
C ILE A 169 -8.19 5.32 4.89
N ARG A 170 -9.04 4.59 4.18
CA ARG A 170 -9.80 5.11 3.02
C ARG A 170 -10.95 6.01 3.44
N MET A 171 -11.57 5.74 4.59
CA MET A 171 -12.74 6.49 5.06
C MET A 171 -12.37 7.68 5.95
N ALA A 172 -11.14 7.79 6.44
CA ALA A 172 -10.72 8.85 7.37
C ALA A 172 -11.06 10.27 6.87
N ILE A 173 -10.76 10.57 5.60
CA ILE A 173 -11.04 11.89 5.01
C ILE A 173 -12.55 12.13 4.90
N ASN A 174 -13.31 11.16 4.37
CA ASN A 174 -14.75 11.29 4.25
C ASN A 174 -15.42 11.48 5.63
N TYR A 175 -14.93 10.76 6.63
CA TYR A 175 -15.38 10.88 8.01
C TYR A 175 -15.10 12.29 8.57
N GLY A 176 -13.88 12.80 8.40
CA GLY A 176 -13.52 14.16 8.81
C GLY A 176 -14.38 15.24 8.14
N LEU A 177 -14.65 15.11 6.83
CA LEU A 177 -15.54 16.00 6.10
C LEU A 177 -16.98 15.94 6.64
N THR A 178 -17.48 14.75 7.02
CA THR A 178 -18.83 14.57 7.55
C THR A 178 -19.00 15.23 8.93
N ILE A 179 -17.94 15.25 9.75
CA ILE A 179 -17.91 15.95 11.04
C ILE A 179 -17.84 17.48 10.85
N GLY A 180 -17.40 17.95 9.68
CA GLY A 180 -17.33 19.38 9.34
C GLY A 180 -15.93 19.97 9.42
N PHE A 181 -14.85 19.16 9.41
CA PHE A 181 -13.48 19.64 9.34
C PHE A 181 -13.15 20.20 7.96
N ASP A 182 -12.26 21.17 7.92
CA ASP A 182 -11.82 21.79 6.67
C ASP A 182 -10.95 20.81 5.84
N SER A 183 -11.13 20.86 4.52
CA SER A 183 -10.38 20.00 3.60
C SER A 183 -8.87 20.17 3.74
N THR A 184 -8.39 21.38 4.02
CA THR A 184 -6.96 21.68 4.19
C THR A 184 -6.39 20.98 5.41
N ASP A 185 -7.13 20.99 6.52
CA ASP A 185 -6.71 20.29 7.74
C ASP A 185 -6.65 18.77 7.54
N LEU A 186 -7.60 18.20 6.79
CA LEU A 186 -7.61 16.78 6.46
C LEU A 186 -6.44 16.39 5.55
N LEU A 187 -6.05 17.25 4.61
CA LEU A 187 -4.86 17.03 3.78
C LEU A 187 -3.56 17.09 4.62
N ILE A 188 -3.49 18.01 5.59
CA ILE A 188 -2.39 18.07 6.56
C ILE A 188 -2.33 16.78 7.40
N ALA A 189 -3.47 16.28 7.86
CA ALA A 189 -3.54 15.02 8.61
C ALA A 189 -3.02 13.82 7.79
N LEU A 190 -3.34 13.76 6.49
CA LEU A 190 -2.76 12.77 5.58
C LEU A 190 -1.24 12.88 5.49
N LEU A 191 -0.69 14.10 5.40
CA LEU A 191 0.77 14.31 5.43
C LEU A 191 1.38 13.83 6.74
N VAL A 192 0.77 14.17 7.86
CA VAL A 192 1.20 13.69 9.19
C VAL A 192 1.25 12.17 9.20
N THR A 193 0.19 11.50 8.73
CA THR A 193 0.14 10.03 8.64
C THR A 193 1.31 9.48 7.83
N GLN A 194 1.59 10.03 6.64
CA GLN A 194 2.67 9.57 5.76
C GLN A 194 4.06 9.70 6.40
N PHE A 195 4.34 10.87 6.99
CA PHE A 195 5.66 11.13 7.59
C PHE A 195 5.86 10.37 8.90
N VAL A 196 4.82 10.19 9.70
CA VAL A 196 4.86 9.37 10.92
C VAL A 196 4.99 7.89 10.57
N ALA A 197 4.41 7.43 9.44
CA ALA A 197 4.50 6.04 9.03
C ALA A 197 5.94 5.60 8.69
N PHE A 198 6.81 6.51 8.25
CA PHE A 198 8.22 6.18 8.02
C PHE A 198 8.93 5.67 9.29
N PRO A 199 9.09 6.47 10.36
CA PRO A 199 9.70 5.99 11.59
C PRO A 199 8.84 4.94 12.31
N GLY A 200 7.51 5.03 12.24
CA GLY A 200 6.58 4.06 12.83
C GLY A 200 6.79 2.65 12.29
N THR A 201 6.93 2.49 10.98
CA THR A 201 7.19 1.19 10.36
C THR A 201 8.52 0.59 10.84
N LEU A 202 9.56 1.40 10.95
CA LEU A 202 10.86 0.95 11.47
C LEU A 202 10.81 0.58 12.95
N LEU A 203 10.05 1.34 13.76
CA LEU A 203 9.81 1.06 15.18
C LEU A 203 9.09 -0.28 15.35
N ILE A 204 8.02 -0.52 14.62
CA ILE A 204 7.27 -1.78 14.69
C ILE A 204 8.14 -2.97 14.23
N SER A 205 8.99 -2.79 13.21
CA SER A 205 9.96 -3.79 12.80
C SER A 205 10.98 -4.09 13.90
N TRP A 206 11.47 -3.07 14.60
CA TRP A 206 12.36 -3.25 15.74
C TRP A 206 11.66 -3.97 16.90
N LEU A 207 10.41 -3.64 17.21
CA LEU A 207 9.60 -4.35 18.20
C LEU A 207 9.39 -5.82 17.84
N SER A 208 9.18 -6.13 16.55
CA SER A 208 9.06 -7.52 16.09
C SER A 208 10.32 -8.34 16.33
N SER A 209 11.50 -7.71 16.29
CA SER A 209 12.76 -8.39 16.57
C SER A 209 12.96 -8.71 18.06
N ILE A 210 12.31 -7.97 18.97
CA ILE A 210 12.41 -8.17 20.43
C ILE A 210 11.35 -9.18 20.90
N TYR A 211 10.11 -9.03 20.45
CA TYR A 211 8.98 -9.79 21.01
C TYR A 211 8.55 -10.98 20.14
N SER A 212 8.34 -10.80 18.88
CA SER A 212 8.06 -11.67 17.75
C SER A 212 7.19 -10.93 16.72
N CYS A 213 7.18 -11.42 15.49
CA CYS A 213 6.38 -10.85 14.39
C CYS A 213 4.88 -10.86 14.72
N GLU A 214 4.36 -11.98 15.23
CA GLU A 214 2.94 -12.16 15.56
C GLU A 214 2.50 -11.20 16.65
N ARG A 215 3.30 -11.05 17.72
CA ARG A 215 2.98 -10.14 18.83
C ARG A 215 2.98 -8.68 18.37
N ALA A 216 3.90 -8.31 17.49
CA ALA A 216 3.94 -6.97 16.90
C ALA A 216 2.71 -6.69 16.03
N ILE A 217 2.26 -7.65 15.22
CA ILE A 217 1.01 -7.56 14.45
C ILE A 217 -0.18 -7.38 15.39
N VAL A 218 -0.28 -8.21 16.44
CA VAL A 218 -1.36 -8.08 17.45
C VAL A 218 -1.33 -6.71 18.13
N GLY A 219 -0.14 -6.20 18.48
CA GLY A 219 0.02 -4.85 19.02
C GLY A 219 -0.52 -3.76 18.08
N CYS A 220 -0.24 -3.85 16.78
CA CYS A 220 -0.82 -2.95 15.77
C CYS A 220 -2.35 -3.06 15.74
N LEU A 221 -2.91 -4.27 15.78
CA LEU A 221 -4.37 -4.47 15.78
C LEU A 221 -5.04 -3.88 17.01
N VAL A 222 -4.44 -4.05 18.20
CA VAL A 222 -4.92 -3.39 19.41
C VAL A 222 -4.91 -1.87 19.28
N THR A 223 -3.87 -1.32 18.65
CA THR A 223 -3.81 0.12 18.36
C THR A 223 -4.93 0.55 17.39
N TYR A 224 -5.24 -0.24 16.35
CA TYR A 224 -6.38 0.05 15.46
C TYR A 224 -7.73 -0.02 16.17
N LEU A 225 -7.93 -0.95 17.11
CA LEU A 225 -9.12 -0.97 17.95
C LEU A 225 -9.23 0.31 18.80
N LEU A 226 -8.11 0.74 19.41
CA LEU A 226 -8.07 2.01 20.14
C LEU A 226 -8.40 3.21 19.24
N ILE A 227 -7.81 3.26 18.03
CA ILE A 227 -8.11 4.28 17.02
C ILE A 227 -9.60 4.32 16.71
N SER A 228 -10.25 3.17 16.53
CA SER A 228 -11.68 3.09 16.23
C SER A 228 -12.54 3.63 17.39
N VAL A 229 -12.14 3.35 18.63
CA VAL A 229 -12.83 3.90 19.82
C VAL A 229 -12.62 5.41 19.93
N LEU A 230 -11.39 5.90 19.73
CA LEU A 230 -11.10 7.34 19.75
C LEU A 230 -11.83 8.09 18.62
N ALA A 231 -11.92 7.49 17.44
CA ALA A 231 -12.65 8.08 16.31
C ALA A 231 -14.16 8.23 16.60
N TYR A 232 -14.75 7.36 17.41
CA TYR A 232 -16.16 7.49 17.81
C TYR A 232 -16.43 8.74 18.67
N TYR A 233 -15.45 9.16 19.50
CA TYR A 233 -15.52 10.34 20.36
C TYR A 233 -14.85 11.59 19.77
N LEU A 234 -14.57 11.58 18.48
CA LEU A 234 -13.84 12.64 17.80
C LEU A 234 -14.68 13.89 17.60
N ASP A 235 -14.28 15.00 18.25
CA ASP A 235 -14.97 16.28 18.19
C ASP A 235 -14.06 17.42 17.66
N THR A 236 -12.75 17.30 17.79
CA THR A 236 -11.80 18.38 17.45
C THR A 236 -10.77 17.97 16.41
N ILE A 237 -10.28 18.95 15.63
CA ILE A 237 -9.23 18.71 14.62
C ILE A 237 -7.91 18.25 15.25
N LEU A 238 -7.62 18.66 16.47
CA LEU A 238 -6.41 18.22 17.19
C LEU A 238 -6.46 16.72 17.48
N GLU A 239 -7.61 16.22 17.92
CA GLU A 239 -7.85 14.79 18.14
C GLU A 239 -7.73 14.02 16.82
N PHE A 240 -8.19 14.60 15.70
CA PHE A 240 -8.01 14.01 14.36
C PHE A 240 -6.54 13.88 14.01
N TYR A 241 -5.70 14.88 14.28
CA TYR A 241 -4.25 14.80 14.06
C TYR A 241 -3.57 13.75 14.96
N LEU A 242 -4.04 13.58 16.19
CA LEU A 242 -3.55 12.51 17.08
C LEU A 242 -3.91 11.13 16.52
N ILE A 243 -5.16 10.94 16.07
CA ILE A 243 -5.61 9.70 15.42
C ILE A 243 -4.80 9.44 14.14
N ALA A 244 -4.60 10.44 13.29
CA ALA A 244 -3.79 10.35 12.08
C ALA A 244 -2.34 9.92 12.40
N SER A 245 -1.77 10.45 13.47
CA SER A 245 -0.44 10.06 13.95
C SER A 245 -0.39 8.61 14.45
N LEU A 246 -1.41 8.16 15.19
CA LEU A 246 -1.52 6.76 15.62
C LEU A 246 -1.68 5.80 14.44
N ILE A 247 -2.49 6.17 13.43
CA ILE A 247 -2.61 5.40 12.19
C ILE A 247 -1.24 5.30 11.53
N GLY A 248 -0.55 6.42 11.32
CA GLY A 248 0.79 6.44 10.74
C GLY A 248 1.76 5.53 11.49
N LEU A 249 1.75 5.56 12.82
CA LEU A 249 2.65 4.78 13.65
C LEU A 249 2.57 3.26 13.37
N VAL A 250 1.38 2.73 13.12
CA VAL A 250 1.14 1.28 13.01
C VAL A 250 0.89 0.78 11.59
N GLN A 251 0.45 1.66 10.67
CA GLN A 251 -0.01 1.30 9.32
C GLN A 251 1.07 0.56 8.52
N GLY A 252 2.25 1.15 8.41
CA GLY A 252 3.34 0.55 7.65
C GLY A 252 3.86 -0.74 8.30
N GLY A 253 3.88 -0.76 9.65
CA GLY A 253 4.32 -1.92 10.43
C GLY A 253 3.42 -3.13 10.22
N ILE A 254 2.09 -2.96 10.34
CA ILE A 254 1.15 -4.09 10.17
C ILE A 254 1.21 -4.66 8.75
N GLN A 255 1.29 -3.82 7.72
CA GLN A 255 1.39 -4.26 6.32
C GLN A 255 2.72 -4.99 6.06
N ALA A 256 3.83 -4.41 6.52
CA ALA A 256 5.16 -4.98 6.31
C ALA A 256 5.34 -6.33 7.02
N LEU A 257 4.90 -6.43 8.28
CA LEU A 257 5.03 -7.65 9.08
C LEU A 257 4.06 -8.73 8.61
N SER A 258 2.85 -8.40 8.19
CA SER A 258 1.91 -9.38 7.63
C SER A 258 2.46 -10.02 6.36
N ARG A 259 3.05 -9.20 5.47
CA ARG A 259 3.73 -9.70 4.26
C ARG A 259 4.92 -10.60 4.60
N SER A 260 5.75 -10.21 5.55
CA SER A 260 6.94 -10.98 5.92
C SER A 260 6.57 -12.27 6.68
N TYR A 261 5.54 -12.24 7.50
CA TYR A 261 5.02 -13.41 8.19
C TYR A 261 4.44 -14.42 7.20
N PHE A 262 3.61 -13.97 6.26
CA PHE A 262 3.10 -14.82 5.19
C PHE A 262 4.23 -15.45 4.37
N ALA A 263 5.24 -14.65 4.01
CA ALA A 263 6.41 -15.14 3.28
C ALA A 263 7.14 -16.30 3.99
N ARG A 264 7.15 -16.33 5.35
CA ARG A 264 7.73 -17.42 6.12
C ARG A 264 6.88 -18.70 6.13
N LEU A 265 5.57 -18.56 5.97
CA LEU A 265 4.66 -19.70 5.94
C LEU A 265 4.69 -20.43 4.59
N ILE A 266 5.10 -19.76 3.51
CA ILE A 266 5.11 -20.31 2.17
C ILE A 266 6.21 -21.38 2.03
N PRO A 267 5.89 -22.59 1.55
CA PRO A 267 6.89 -23.62 1.24
C PRO A 267 7.89 -23.17 0.19
N ASN A 268 9.18 -23.48 0.39
CA ASN A 268 10.31 -23.00 -0.43
C ASN A 268 10.20 -23.23 -1.95
N ASN A 269 9.27 -24.05 -2.43
CA ASN A 269 9.14 -24.44 -3.83
C ASN A 269 7.98 -23.76 -4.58
N LYS A 270 7.11 -22.93 -3.90
CA LYS A 270 5.82 -22.45 -4.45
C LYS A 270 5.58 -20.94 -4.31
N HIS A 271 6.62 -20.18 -4.44
CA HIS A 271 6.69 -18.78 -4.04
C HIS A 271 5.71 -17.80 -4.72
N SER A 272 5.44 -17.95 -6.02
CA SER A 272 4.66 -16.93 -6.77
C SER A 272 3.17 -17.20 -6.75
N GLU A 273 2.79 -18.47 -6.59
CA GLU A 273 1.40 -18.91 -6.67
C GLU A 273 0.64 -18.53 -5.41
N TYR A 274 1.30 -18.55 -4.26
CA TYR A 274 0.71 -18.22 -2.97
C TYR A 274 0.44 -16.72 -2.78
N PHE A 275 1.28 -15.83 -3.34
CA PHE A 275 1.02 -14.38 -3.32
C PHE A 275 -0.06 -13.94 -4.31
N GLY A 276 -0.44 -14.79 -5.26
CA GLY A 276 -1.45 -14.52 -6.27
C GLY A 276 -2.87 -14.98 -5.88
N ILE A 277 -3.02 -15.57 -4.70
CA ILE A 277 -4.31 -16.01 -4.14
C ILE A 277 -4.76 -15.05 -3.05
#